data_55da7fa23507a81975a9021cbfa9ed7e
#
_entry.id   55da7fa23507a81975a9021cbfa9ed7e
#
_cell.length_a   1.000
_cell.length_b   1.000
_cell.length_c   1.000
_cell.angle_alpha   90.00
_cell.angle_beta   90.00
_cell.angle_gamma   90.00
#
_symmetry.space_group_name_H-M   'P 1'
#
loop_
_entity.id
_entity.type
_entity.pdbx_description
1 polymer ?
#
loop_
_entity_poly.entity_id
_entity_poly.type
_entity_poly.pdbx_seq_one_letter_code
_entity_poly.pdbx_strand_id
1 'polypeptide(L)'
;MKNTSLIALFCAVLMVVPTTARSEAVATSADPRATAAGAEILAKGGSAADAAMAMMLALTVVEPQSSGIGGGGFLVHFDAKDGELSTINGRETAPATARPDRFMGLDGKPMPFVQAWQGGHSAGVPGNIRLLADAHRNWGRLKWAELFKPAIRLAGKGFVVNKTLESRLEGVARFWPNFDAARSIYWIDGKPAKAGDVIRNPALATTLKTIARKGPDAFYKGAIANQIVDAVTTSKVSPGDMTLADLAAYKAVEQNAVCAPYRVYVICGMAPPSSGATTVLQILGTIEQFDLKALGKDDAKSWHLIGQAMQLAYADREAYLADPAFVDVPVEGLLDRSYIAERSAMIDPMKARADYPAGNPPGAKPRTAAISGERYGTTHFAAVDANGNIANMTSTIESVFGNQVVAGGFFLNNELTDFTFAPEKDGAPVANRVEPGKRPLSSMAPTVVFDRDGKAILALGSAGGKRIIMHVTKTLIGVLDFGLPLKEAIGLPNIFFGSGALLVEENTPLAQKIDALAAFGQPVKPGDLGSKVNAVQLVDGKWIGAADPRSEGTAMAVDGKRRLRLIDGGTIEGSAPSASVH
;
A
#
# COMPACT_ATOMS: atom_id res chain seq x y z
N MET A 1 -37.97 64.94 -48.96
CA MET A 1 -38.14 63.55 -48.61
C MET A 1 -36.77 62.86 -48.79
N LYS A 2 -36.02 62.65 -47.71
CA LYS A 2 -34.72 62.01 -47.73
C LYS A 2 -34.81 60.79 -46.82
N ASN A 3 -34.72 59.61 -47.41
CA ASN A 3 -34.63 58.32 -46.68
C ASN A 3 -33.21 58.11 -46.14
N THR A 4 -33.08 57.93 -44.84
CA THR A 4 -31.83 57.53 -44.17
C THR A 4 -32.00 56.12 -43.74
N SER A 5 -31.29 55.20 -44.41
CA SER A 5 -31.18 53.76 -43.99
C SER A 5 -30.16 53.63 -42.90
N LEU A 6 -30.57 53.09 -41.73
CA LEU A 6 -29.72 52.72 -40.64
C LEU A 6 -29.23 51.27 -40.89
N ILE A 7 -27.91 51.10 -41.08
CA ILE A 7 -27.25 49.80 -41.12
C ILE A 7 -26.87 49.42 -39.69
N ALA A 8 -27.54 48.43 -39.12
CA ALA A 8 -27.17 47.83 -37.83
C ALA A 8 -26.01 46.85 -38.03
N LEU A 9 -24.84 47.16 -37.45
CA LEU A 9 -23.66 46.31 -37.43
C LEU A 9 -23.79 45.30 -36.26
N PHE A 10 -24.04 44.03 -36.56
CA PHE A 10 -24.06 42.94 -35.57
C PHE A 10 -22.60 42.49 -35.31
N CYS A 11 -21.99 42.93 -34.19
CA CYS A 11 -20.75 42.37 -33.70
C CYS A 11 -21.02 41.00 -33.05
N ALA A 12 -20.71 39.91 -33.75
CA ALA A 12 -20.68 38.59 -33.16
C ALA A 12 -19.44 38.47 -32.26
N VAL A 13 -19.65 38.52 -30.93
CA VAL A 13 -18.62 38.19 -29.94
C VAL A 13 -18.44 36.67 -29.96
N LEU A 14 -17.39 36.19 -30.61
CA LEU A 14 -16.94 34.80 -30.43
C LEU A 14 -16.46 34.62 -28.97
N MET A 15 -17.27 34.00 -28.12
CA MET A 15 -16.81 33.48 -26.85
C MET A 15 -15.84 32.32 -27.15
N VAL A 16 -14.54 32.59 -27.05
CA VAL A 16 -13.53 31.53 -26.97
C VAL A 16 -13.69 30.87 -25.61
N VAL A 17 -14.42 29.76 -25.57
CA VAL A 17 -14.43 28.89 -24.41
C VAL A 17 -13.01 28.30 -24.29
N PRO A 18 -12.26 28.57 -23.20
CA PRO A 18 -10.97 27.99 -23.04
C PRO A 18 -11.15 26.47 -22.98
N THR A 19 -10.70 25.78 -24.00
CA THR A 19 -10.52 24.32 -23.93
C THR A 19 -9.44 24.08 -22.86
N THR A 20 -9.86 23.71 -21.66
CA THR A 20 -8.95 23.21 -20.65
C THR A 20 -8.19 22.05 -21.27
N ALA A 21 -6.90 22.24 -21.52
CA ALA A 21 -6.04 21.17 -21.99
C ALA A 21 -6.13 20.05 -20.94
N ARG A 22 -6.68 18.89 -21.33
CA ARG A 22 -6.72 17.72 -20.46
C ARG A 22 -5.29 17.36 -20.09
N SER A 23 -5.01 17.24 -18.78
CA SER A 23 -3.73 16.77 -18.28
C SER A 23 -3.48 15.32 -18.76
N GLU A 24 -2.21 14.97 -18.94
CA GLU A 24 -1.87 13.56 -19.19
C GLU A 24 -2.30 12.74 -17.95
N ALA A 25 -3.02 11.65 -18.20
CA ALA A 25 -3.33 10.71 -17.13
C ALA A 25 -2.13 9.77 -16.90
N VAL A 26 -1.92 9.32 -15.66
CA VAL A 26 -0.74 8.52 -15.28
C VAL A 26 -1.18 7.33 -14.43
N ALA A 27 -0.57 6.16 -14.66
CA ALA A 27 -0.67 4.99 -13.81
C ALA A 27 0.74 4.49 -13.45
N THR A 28 0.93 4.05 -12.22
CA THR A 28 2.16 3.41 -11.73
C THR A 28 1.83 2.26 -10.79
N SER A 29 2.58 1.16 -10.89
CA SER A 29 2.43 0.00 -10.01
C SER A 29 3.72 -0.82 -9.96
N ALA A 30 3.78 -1.80 -9.07
CA ALA A 30 4.93 -2.66 -8.86
C ALA A 30 5.17 -3.69 -9.99
N ASP A 31 4.24 -3.81 -10.96
CA ASP A 31 4.38 -4.73 -12.10
C ASP A 31 3.94 -4.04 -13.41
N PRO A 32 4.75 -4.13 -14.49
CA PRO A 32 4.46 -3.47 -15.76
C PRO A 32 3.10 -3.84 -16.38
N ARG A 33 2.66 -5.09 -16.18
CA ARG A 33 1.40 -5.60 -16.73
C ARG A 33 0.19 -5.01 -16.00
N ALA A 34 0.34 -4.77 -14.70
CA ALA A 34 -0.68 -4.09 -13.91
C ALA A 34 -0.71 -2.59 -14.24
N THR A 35 0.45 -1.95 -14.39
CA THR A 35 0.53 -0.56 -14.87
C THR A 35 -0.16 -0.41 -16.24
N ALA A 36 0.10 -1.33 -17.16
CA ALA A 36 -0.55 -1.35 -18.48
C ALA A 36 -2.08 -1.54 -18.38
N ALA A 37 -2.56 -2.37 -17.42
CA ALA A 37 -4.00 -2.52 -17.17
C ALA A 37 -4.64 -1.20 -16.71
N GLY A 38 -4.00 -0.48 -15.77
CA GLY A 38 -4.47 0.85 -15.34
C GLY A 38 -4.47 1.87 -16.47
N ALA A 39 -3.37 1.93 -17.22
CA ALA A 39 -3.25 2.83 -18.38
C ALA A 39 -4.27 2.52 -19.49
N GLU A 40 -4.57 1.23 -19.74
CA GLU A 40 -5.64 0.81 -20.67
C GLU A 40 -7.00 1.39 -20.24
N ILE A 41 -7.31 1.35 -18.95
CA ILE A 41 -8.56 1.89 -18.41
C ILE A 41 -8.61 3.41 -18.51
N LEU A 42 -7.52 4.12 -18.17
CA LEU A 42 -7.42 5.57 -18.35
C LEU A 42 -7.59 5.98 -19.83
N ALA A 43 -6.97 5.24 -20.75
CA ALA A 43 -7.11 5.48 -22.19
C ALA A 43 -8.56 5.30 -22.68
N LYS A 44 -9.36 4.45 -22.03
CA LYS A 44 -10.80 4.30 -22.29
C LYS A 44 -11.65 5.42 -21.68
N GLY A 45 -11.05 6.36 -20.96
CA GLY A 45 -11.74 7.46 -20.27
C GLY A 45 -12.23 7.09 -18.86
N GLY A 46 -11.70 6.03 -18.29
CA GLY A 46 -11.94 5.64 -16.88
C GLY A 46 -11.41 6.69 -15.91
N SER A 47 -11.95 6.67 -14.70
CA SER A 47 -11.46 7.48 -13.58
C SER A 47 -10.16 6.91 -13.00
N ALA A 48 -9.52 7.69 -12.12
CA ALA A 48 -8.38 7.20 -11.33
C ALA A 48 -8.76 5.97 -10.49
N ALA A 49 -9.96 5.94 -9.91
CA ALA A 49 -10.48 4.79 -9.17
C ALA A 49 -10.69 3.56 -10.07
N ASP A 50 -11.22 3.72 -11.28
CA ASP A 50 -11.34 2.65 -12.27
C ASP A 50 -9.97 2.05 -12.62
N ALA A 51 -8.95 2.91 -12.81
CA ALA A 51 -7.59 2.49 -13.12
C ALA A 51 -6.95 1.74 -11.95
N ALA A 52 -7.08 2.26 -10.72
CA ALA A 52 -6.59 1.60 -9.52
C ALA A 52 -7.23 0.22 -9.34
N MET A 53 -8.53 0.11 -9.55
CA MET A 53 -9.25 -1.17 -9.53
C MET A 53 -8.68 -2.16 -10.55
N ALA A 54 -8.48 -1.74 -11.80
CA ALA A 54 -7.93 -2.62 -12.84
C ALA A 54 -6.49 -3.06 -12.53
N MET A 55 -5.66 -2.17 -11.96
CA MET A 55 -4.31 -2.51 -11.48
C MET A 55 -4.36 -3.54 -10.36
N MET A 56 -5.20 -3.35 -9.33
CA MET A 56 -5.35 -4.30 -8.24
C MET A 56 -5.79 -5.69 -8.73
N LEU A 57 -6.77 -5.76 -9.63
CA LEU A 57 -7.22 -7.03 -10.23
C LEU A 57 -6.12 -7.70 -11.05
N ALA A 58 -5.33 -6.92 -11.81
CA ALA A 58 -4.18 -7.44 -12.55
C ALA A 58 -3.08 -7.95 -11.61
N LEU A 59 -2.77 -7.22 -10.53
CA LEU A 59 -1.78 -7.62 -9.51
C LEU A 59 -2.16 -8.94 -8.82
N THR A 60 -3.46 -9.21 -8.62
CA THR A 60 -3.92 -10.54 -8.17
C THR A 60 -3.41 -11.69 -9.04
N VAL A 61 -3.19 -11.42 -10.34
CA VAL A 61 -2.74 -12.42 -11.32
C VAL A 61 -1.22 -12.46 -11.41
N VAL A 62 -0.58 -11.29 -11.58
CA VAL A 62 0.83 -11.19 -11.96
C VAL A 62 1.78 -10.98 -10.78
N GLU A 63 1.26 -10.56 -9.63
CA GLU A 63 2.00 -10.41 -8.37
C GLU A 63 1.31 -11.17 -7.21
N PRO A 64 0.94 -12.46 -7.41
CA PRO A 64 0.16 -13.23 -6.44
C PRO A 64 0.88 -13.45 -5.11
N GLN A 65 2.19 -13.22 -5.07
CA GLN A 65 3.01 -13.29 -3.86
C GLN A 65 2.85 -12.08 -2.94
N SER A 66 2.20 -11.01 -3.39
CA SER A 66 2.18 -9.73 -2.66
C SER A 66 0.79 -9.25 -2.29
N SER A 67 -0.20 -9.43 -3.17
CA SER A 67 -1.57 -8.93 -2.97
C SER A 67 -2.59 -9.69 -3.80
N GLY A 68 -3.86 -9.42 -3.57
CA GLY A 68 -4.92 -10.03 -4.37
C GLY A 68 -6.31 -9.85 -3.79
N ILE A 69 -7.31 -10.40 -4.50
CA ILE A 69 -8.71 -10.36 -4.08
C ILE A 69 -8.98 -11.13 -2.79
N GLY A 70 -8.09 -12.03 -2.39
CA GLY A 70 -8.16 -12.77 -1.12
C GLY A 70 -7.57 -12.04 0.08
N GLY A 71 -7.22 -10.77 -0.07
CA GLY A 71 -6.65 -9.90 0.95
C GLY A 71 -7.43 -8.62 1.18
N GLY A 72 -6.75 -7.61 1.74
CA GLY A 72 -7.30 -6.30 2.01
C GLY A 72 -6.38 -5.15 1.59
N GLY A 73 -6.80 -3.93 1.89
CA GLY A 73 -6.05 -2.75 1.50
C GLY A 73 -6.67 -1.45 1.98
N PHE A 74 -5.99 -0.36 1.63
CA PHE A 74 -6.42 1.01 1.90
C PHE A 74 -6.32 1.85 0.63
N LEU A 75 -7.37 2.61 0.36
CA LEU A 75 -7.46 3.54 -0.75
C LEU A 75 -7.60 4.96 -0.21
N VAL A 76 -6.80 5.88 -0.73
CA VAL A 76 -6.95 7.33 -0.59
C VAL A 76 -7.30 7.89 -1.96
N HIS A 77 -8.42 8.59 -2.04
CA HIS A 77 -8.92 9.23 -3.26
C HIS A 77 -9.00 10.73 -3.09
N PHE A 78 -8.49 11.46 -4.07
CA PHE A 78 -8.64 12.92 -4.16
C PHE A 78 -9.48 13.28 -5.37
N ASP A 79 -10.55 14.06 -5.16
CA ASP A 79 -11.34 14.68 -6.22
C ASP A 79 -10.79 16.08 -6.48
N ALA A 80 -10.22 16.26 -7.67
CA ALA A 80 -9.58 17.53 -8.04
C ALA A 80 -10.57 18.68 -8.31
N LYS A 81 -11.83 18.35 -8.59
CA LYS A 81 -12.88 19.34 -8.85
C LYS A 81 -13.35 20.02 -7.55
N ASP A 82 -13.60 19.19 -6.53
CA ASP A 82 -14.21 19.64 -5.29
C ASP A 82 -13.15 19.81 -4.16
N GLY A 83 -11.90 19.37 -4.41
CA GLY A 83 -10.79 19.41 -3.43
C GLY A 83 -10.97 18.39 -2.29
N GLU A 84 -11.86 17.42 -2.45
CA GLU A 84 -12.20 16.46 -1.40
C GLU A 84 -11.21 15.30 -1.36
N LEU A 85 -10.73 14.98 -0.15
CA LEU A 85 -9.91 13.81 0.12
C LEU A 85 -10.73 12.79 0.91
N SER A 86 -10.94 11.62 0.34
CA SER A 86 -11.72 10.52 0.92
C SER A 86 -10.86 9.28 1.08
N THR A 87 -11.17 8.43 2.06
CA THR A 87 -10.45 7.17 2.26
C THR A 87 -11.41 5.99 2.43
N ILE A 88 -10.98 4.81 1.95
CA ILE A 88 -11.71 3.56 2.15
C ILE A 88 -10.79 2.53 2.79
N ASN A 89 -11.23 2.02 3.94
CA ASN A 89 -10.60 0.95 4.68
C ASN A 89 -11.22 -0.40 4.28
N GLY A 90 -10.46 -1.18 3.53
CA GLY A 90 -10.76 -2.56 3.19
C GLY A 90 -9.86 -3.57 3.90
N ARG A 91 -9.33 -3.22 5.08
CA ARG A 91 -8.53 -4.13 5.90
C ARG A 91 -9.35 -5.34 6.30
N GLU A 92 -8.73 -6.49 6.36
CA GLU A 92 -9.34 -7.74 6.78
C GLU A 92 -9.88 -7.65 8.22
N THR A 93 -10.92 -8.44 8.52
CA THR A 93 -11.42 -8.58 9.89
C THR A 93 -11.18 -9.99 10.42
N ALA A 94 -10.98 -10.11 11.71
CA ALA A 94 -10.99 -11.40 12.37
C ALA A 94 -12.38 -12.04 12.29
N PRO A 95 -12.50 -13.37 12.06
CA PRO A 95 -13.78 -14.08 12.15
C PRO A 95 -14.49 -13.89 13.48
N ALA A 96 -15.80 -14.04 13.50
CA ALA A 96 -16.61 -13.92 14.73
C ALA A 96 -16.21 -14.90 15.84
N THR A 97 -15.58 -16.01 15.48
CA THR A 97 -15.07 -17.04 16.39
C THR A 97 -13.67 -16.74 16.93
N ALA A 98 -13.00 -15.68 16.44
CA ALA A 98 -11.63 -15.35 16.84
C ALA A 98 -11.56 -15.01 18.34
N ARG A 99 -10.51 -15.50 19.00
CA ARG A 99 -10.28 -15.29 20.44
C ARG A 99 -8.95 -14.60 20.67
N PRO A 100 -8.79 -13.88 21.80
CA PRO A 100 -7.53 -13.20 22.12
C PRO A 100 -6.30 -14.13 22.18
N ASP A 101 -6.48 -15.39 22.57
CA ASP A 101 -5.46 -16.42 22.69
C ASP A 101 -5.18 -17.18 21.37
N ARG A 102 -5.72 -16.72 20.24
CA ARG A 102 -5.64 -17.39 18.93
C ARG A 102 -4.24 -17.86 18.54
N PHE A 103 -3.22 -17.08 18.85
CA PHE A 103 -1.83 -17.37 18.53
C PHE A 103 -0.98 -17.73 19.74
N MET A 104 -1.62 -18.26 20.79
CA MET A 104 -0.93 -18.84 21.95
C MET A 104 -0.75 -20.35 21.78
N GLY A 105 0.43 -20.85 22.10
CA GLY A 105 0.71 -22.27 22.16
C GLY A 105 0.10 -22.94 23.41
N LEU A 106 0.05 -24.25 23.41
CA LEU A 106 -0.43 -25.04 24.57
C LEU A 106 0.44 -24.84 25.83
N ASP A 107 1.67 -24.36 25.65
CA ASP A 107 2.59 -24.00 26.72
C ASP A 107 2.35 -22.60 27.30
N GLY A 108 1.29 -21.91 26.85
CA GLY A 108 0.93 -20.56 27.28
C GLY A 108 1.86 -19.46 26.74
N LYS A 109 2.71 -19.77 25.73
CA LYS A 109 3.58 -18.79 25.08
C LYS A 109 3.08 -18.45 23.68
N PRO A 110 3.42 -17.26 23.15
CA PRO A 110 3.15 -16.93 21.75
C PRO A 110 3.76 -17.95 20.79
N MET A 111 2.99 -18.39 19.81
CA MET A 111 3.47 -19.28 18.77
C MET A 111 4.63 -18.65 17.99
N PRO A 112 5.65 -19.41 17.55
CA PRO A 112 6.58 -18.96 16.55
C PRO A 112 5.83 -18.57 15.26
N PHE A 113 6.20 -17.46 14.63
CA PHE A 113 5.54 -16.97 13.40
C PHE A 113 5.42 -18.06 12.31
N VAL A 114 6.48 -18.87 12.14
CA VAL A 114 6.51 -19.95 11.14
C VAL A 114 5.42 -21.01 11.34
N GLN A 115 4.88 -21.15 12.54
CA GLN A 115 3.76 -22.04 12.85
C GLN A 115 2.40 -21.37 12.72
N ALA A 116 2.35 -20.05 12.91
CA ALA A 116 1.11 -19.28 12.95
C ALA A 116 0.59 -18.87 11.55
N TRP A 117 1.49 -18.61 10.59
CA TRP A 117 1.13 -17.92 9.34
C TRP A 117 0.51 -18.80 8.25
N GLN A 118 0.83 -20.12 8.24
CA GLN A 118 0.33 -21.05 7.21
C GLN A 118 -1.03 -21.62 7.56
N GLY A 119 -1.87 -21.78 6.53
CA GLY A 119 -3.15 -22.45 6.68
C GLY A 119 -4.29 -21.52 7.06
N GLY A 120 -5.48 -22.12 7.25
CA GLY A 120 -6.73 -21.37 7.44
C GLY A 120 -6.80 -20.55 8.73
N HIS A 121 -6.06 -20.93 9.77
CA HIS A 121 -6.11 -20.29 11.08
C HIS A 121 -5.69 -18.81 11.07
N SER A 122 -4.79 -18.43 10.17
CA SER A 122 -4.29 -17.06 10.02
C SER A 122 -5.14 -16.19 9.07
N ALA A 123 -6.15 -16.77 8.39
CA ALA A 123 -6.95 -16.07 7.40
C ALA A 123 -7.89 -15.03 8.04
N GLY A 124 -7.73 -13.76 7.67
CA GLY A 124 -8.74 -12.72 7.90
C GLY A 124 -9.79 -12.71 6.79
N VAL A 125 -10.97 -12.18 7.09
CA VAL A 125 -12.06 -12.01 6.13
C VAL A 125 -11.64 -11.01 5.06
N PRO A 126 -11.56 -11.39 3.76
CA PRO A 126 -11.01 -10.54 2.72
C PRO A 126 -11.83 -9.28 2.45
N GLY A 127 -11.16 -8.13 2.28
CA GLY A 127 -11.81 -6.83 2.13
C GLY A 127 -11.69 -6.18 0.76
N ASN A 128 -10.71 -6.57 -0.07
CA ASN A 128 -10.40 -5.85 -1.31
C ASN A 128 -11.58 -5.72 -2.27
N ILE A 129 -12.37 -6.77 -2.51
CA ILE A 129 -13.51 -6.69 -3.44
C ILE A 129 -14.58 -5.71 -2.95
N ARG A 130 -14.80 -5.61 -1.62
CA ARG A 130 -15.76 -4.64 -1.07
C ARG A 130 -15.22 -3.21 -1.17
N LEU A 131 -13.92 -3.01 -0.84
CA LEU A 131 -13.25 -1.73 -1.04
C LEU A 131 -13.36 -1.24 -2.48
N LEU A 132 -13.06 -2.10 -3.47
CA LEU A 132 -13.16 -1.75 -4.89
C LEU A 132 -14.59 -1.46 -5.32
N ALA A 133 -15.59 -2.17 -4.76
CA ALA A 133 -17.00 -1.92 -5.05
C ALA A 133 -17.44 -0.54 -4.54
N ASP A 134 -17.03 -0.18 -3.34
CA ASP A 134 -17.35 1.13 -2.77
C ASP A 134 -16.62 2.25 -3.53
N ALA A 135 -15.34 2.08 -3.88
CA ALA A 135 -14.60 3.02 -4.72
C ALA A 135 -15.23 3.20 -6.11
N HIS A 136 -15.67 2.11 -6.74
CA HIS A 136 -16.34 2.16 -8.03
C HIS A 136 -17.73 2.84 -7.93
N ARG A 137 -18.49 2.57 -6.88
CA ARG A 137 -19.79 3.23 -6.64
C ARG A 137 -19.63 4.75 -6.50
N ASN A 138 -18.59 5.19 -5.79
CA ASN A 138 -18.38 6.60 -5.48
C ASN A 138 -17.73 7.35 -6.66
N TRP A 139 -16.73 6.75 -7.34
CA TRP A 139 -15.85 7.46 -8.28
C TRP A 139 -15.69 6.76 -9.64
N GLY A 140 -16.33 5.61 -9.86
CA GLY A 140 -16.23 4.88 -11.13
C GLY A 140 -16.94 5.61 -12.28
N ARG A 141 -16.37 5.50 -13.47
CA ARG A 141 -16.94 6.04 -14.73
C ARG A 141 -17.25 4.96 -15.75
N LEU A 142 -16.42 3.91 -15.80
CA LEU A 142 -16.63 2.79 -16.68
C LEU A 142 -17.54 1.74 -16.02
N LYS A 143 -18.14 0.88 -16.83
CA LYS A 143 -18.92 -0.24 -16.31
C LYS A 143 -18.02 -1.18 -15.50
N TRP A 144 -18.48 -1.63 -14.33
CA TRP A 144 -17.80 -2.57 -13.44
C TRP A 144 -17.09 -3.71 -14.17
N ALA A 145 -17.80 -4.41 -15.09
CA ALA A 145 -17.25 -5.55 -15.82
C ALA A 145 -16.09 -5.20 -16.75
N GLU A 146 -15.97 -3.96 -17.23
CA GLU A 146 -14.87 -3.53 -18.10
C GLU A 146 -13.53 -3.57 -17.34
N LEU A 147 -13.53 -3.26 -16.06
CA LEU A 147 -12.34 -3.15 -15.22
C LEU A 147 -11.67 -4.50 -14.96
N PHE A 148 -12.41 -5.58 -15.10
CA PHE A 148 -11.91 -6.96 -14.95
C PHE A 148 -11.24 -7.51 -16.22
N LYS A 149 -11.50 -6.93 -17.39
CA LYS A 149 -11.04 -7.48 -18.67
C LYS A 149 -9.52 -7.69 -18.76
N PRO A 150 -8.66 -6.75 -18.33
CA PRO A 150 -7.21 -6.95 -18.34
C PRO A 150 -6.79 -8.15 -17.49
N ALA A 151 -7.26 -8.24 -16.25
CA ALA A 151 -6.93 -9.34 -15.33
C ALA A 151 -7.44 -10.71 -15.84
N ILE A 152 -8.67 -10.76 -16.36
CA ILE A 152 -9.25 -11.99 -16.95
C ILE A 152 -8.38 -12.45 -18.14
N ARG A 153 -7.89 -11.52 -18.97
CA ARG A 153 -7.02 -11.81 -20.09
C ARG A 153 -5.68 -12.38 -19.63
N LEU A 154 -5.05 -11.77 -18.62
CA LEU A 154 -3.79 -12.23 -18.02
C LEU A 154 -3.95 -13.63 -17.41
N ALA A 155 -4.99 -13.85 -16.60
CA ALA A 155 -5.23 -15.15 -15.98
C ALA A 155 -5.52 -16.26 -17.00
N GLY A 156 -6.32 -15.96 -18.03
CA GLY A 156 -6.76 -16.95 -19.02
C GLY A 156 -5.73 -17.25 -20.11
N LYS A 157 -5.10 -16.22 -20.69
CA LYS A 157 -4.07 -16.38 -21.73
C LYS A 157 -2.70 -16.74 -21.15
N GLY A 158 -2.47 -16.38 -19.89
CA GLY A 158 -1.21 -16.57 -19.18
C GLY A 158 -0.35 -15.32 -19.18
N PHE A 159 0.64 -15.35 -18.30
CA PHE A 159 1.68 -14.34 -18.16
C PHE A 159 3.04 -14.98 -17.96
N VAL A 160 4.10 -14.28 -18.36
CA VAL A 160 5.48 -14.73 -18.21
C VAL A 160 5.92 -14.51 -16.76
N VAL A 161 6.51 -15.53 -16.14
CA VAL A 161 7.13 -15.45 -14.82
C VAL A 161 8.36 -14.54 -14.89
N ASN A 162 8.45 -13.57 -14.00
CA ASN A 162 9.62 -12.71 -13.84
C ASN A 162 10.56 -13.25 -12.75
N LYS A 163 11.77 -12.66 -12.62
CA LYS A 163 12.76 -13.08 -11.62
C LYS A 163 12.28 -12.93 -10.18
N THR A 164 11.49 -11.91 -9.90
CA THR A 164 10.93 -11.69 -8.57
C THR A 164 9.97 -12.81 -8.19
N LEU A 165 9.05 -13.18 -9.07
CA LEU A 165 8.12 -14.28 -8.82
C LEU A 165 8.85 -15.62 -8.69
N GLU A 166 9.85 -15.92 -9.57
CA GLU A 166 10.71 -17.10 -9.46
C GLU A 166 11.34 -17.20 -8.08
N SER A 167 12.05 -16.16 -7.65
CA SER A 167 12.71 -16.13 -6.33
C SER A 167 11.72 -16.35 -5.17
N ARG A 168 10.50 -15.80 -5.27
CA ARG A 168 9.46 -15.98 -4.24
C ARG A 168 8.89 -17.40 -4.23
N LEU A 169 8.71 -18.00 -5.39
CA LEU A 169 8.28 -19.40 -5.52
C LEU A 169 9.32 -20.36 -4.94
N GLU A 170 10.61 -20.14 -5.24
CA GLU A 170 11.70 -20.93 -4.67
C GLU A 170 11.76 -20.79 -3.14
N GLY A 171 11.61 -19.58 -2.61
CA GLY A 171 11.63 -19.31 -1.19
C GLY A 171 10.54 -20.02 -0.37
N VAL A 172 9.38 -20.26 -0.97
CA VAL A 172 8.25 -20.94 -0.30
C VAL A 172 8.11 -22.42 -0.68
N ALA A 173 8.86 -22.91 -1.67
CA ALA A 173 8.71 -24.26 -2.24
C ALA A 173 8.70 -25.35 -1.17
N ARG A 174 9.54 -25.22 -0.12
CA ARG A 174 9.63 -26.17 1.00
C ARG A 174 8.35 -26.34 1.82
N PHE A 175 7.44 -25.36 1.79
CA PHE A 175 6.17 -25.37 2.51
C PHE A 175 5.02 -25.96 1.68
N TRP A 176 5.16 -25.96 0.34
CA TRP A 176 4.08 -26.32 -0.59
C TRP A 176 3.74 -27.80 -0.79
N PRO A 177 4.48 -28.80 -0.23
CA PRO A 177 3.99 -30.18 -0.25
C PRO A 177 2.57 -30.37 0.31
N ASN A 178 2.13 -29.48 1.21
CA ASN A 178 0.80 -29.51 1.82
C ASN A 178 -0.25 -28.64 1.10
N PHE A 179 0.13 -27.89 0.05
CA PHE A 179 -0.73 -26.92 -0.65
C PHE A 179 -0.88 -27.28 -2.13
N ASP A 180 -1.63 -28.36 -2.40
CA ASP A 180 -1.78 -28.93 -3.76
C ASP A 180 -2.35 -27.93 -4.77
N ALA A 181 -3.31 -27.09 -4.36
CA ALA A 181 -3.89 -26.08 -5.23
C ALA A 181 -2.87 -25.03 -5.67
N ALA A 182 -1.98 -24.59 -4.78
CA ALA A 182 -0.90 -23.66 -5.11
C ALA A 182 0.09 -24.31 -6.10
N ARG A 183 0.51 -25.55 -5.83
CA ARG A 183 1.41 -26.30 -6.72
C ARG A 183 0.81 -26.50 -8.12
N SER A 184 -0.48 -26.83 -8.20
CA SER A 184 -1.13 -27.07 -9.49
C SER A 184 -1.13 -25.85 -10.42
N ILE A 185 -0.99 -24.64 -9.88
CA ILE A 185 -0.97 -23.37 -10.63
C ILE A 185 0.46 -22.94 -10.92
N TYR A 186 1.36 -23.01 -9.93
CA TYR A 186 2.67 -22.35 -9.97
C TYR A 186 3.86 -23.30 -10.10
N TRP A 187 3.61 -24.61 -10.22
CA TRP A 187 4.64 -25.59 -10.50
C TRP A 187 4.48 -26.15 -11.92
N ILE A 188 5.61 -26.32 -12.59
CA ILE A 188 5.72 -26.90 -13.94
C ILE A 188 6.64 -28.12 -13.82
N ASP A 189 6.20 -29.26 -14.33
CA ASP A 189 6.95 -30.52 -14.25
C ASP A 189 7.44 -30.88 -12.82
N GLY A 190 6.56 -30.62 -11.84
CA GLY A 190 6.83 -30.94 -10.43
C GLY A 190 7.80 -29.99 -9.71
N LYS A 191 8.16 -28.85 -10.29
CA LYS A 191 9.08 -27.83 -9.75
C LYS A 191 8.46 -26.44 -9.78
N PRO A 192 8.87 -25.52 -8.90
CA PRO A 192 8.49 -24.11 -8.99
C PRO A 192 8.77 -23.54 -10.38
N ALA A 193 7.85 -22.78 -10.92
CA ALA A 193 7.98 -22.11 -12.21
C ALA A 193 9.15 -21.10 -12.17
N LYS A 194 9.88 -20.99 -13.28
CA LYS A 194 11.06 -20.14 -13.45
C LYS A 194 10.78 -18.92 -14.31
N ALA A 195 11.64 -17.94 -14.22
CA ALA A 195 11.61 -16.79 -15.13
C ALA A 195 11.63 -17.24 -16.60
N GLY A 196 10.69 -16.70 -17.38
CA GLY A 196 10.44 -17.12 -18.77
C GLY A 196 9.32 -18.14 -18.93
N ASP A 197 8.95 -18.88 -17.90
CA ASP A 197 7.80 -19.79 -17.96
C ASP A 197 6.48 -19.02 -18.08
N VAL A 198 5.45 -19.68 -18.64
CA VAL A 198 4.11 -19.09 -18.76
C VAL A 198 3.14 -19.76 -17.80
N ILE A 199 2.64 -19.01 -16.84
CA ILE A 199 1.58 -19.43 -15.92
C ILE A 199 0.21 -19.05 -16.47
N ARG A 200 -0.73 -20.01 -16.47
CA ARG A 200 -2.14 -19.80 -16.74
C ARG A 200 -2.95 -20.20 -15.51
N ASN A 201 -3.96 -19.39 -15.20
CA ASN A 201 -4.83 -19.64 -14.04
C ASN A 201 -6.32 -19.57 -14.47
N PRO A 202 -6.85 -20.62 -15.12
CA PRO A 202 -8.24 -20.63 -15.58
C PRO A 202 -9.25 -20.57 -14.45
N ALA A 203 -8.91 -21.08 -13.26
CA ALA A 203 -9.77 -20.97 -12.08
C ALA A 203 -9.95 -19.51 -11.66
N LEU A 204 -8.87 -18.74 -11.55
CA LEU A 204 -8.92 -17.30 -11.27
C LEU A 204 -9.66 -16.53 -12.37
N ALA A 205 -9.41 -16.85 -13.64
CA ALA A 205 -10.15 -16.25 -14.75
C ALA A 205 -11.66 -16.45 -14.63
N THR A 206 -12.10 -17.64 -14.18
CA THR A 206 -13.52 -17.96 -13.95
C THR A 206 -14.08 -17.19 -12.76
N THR A 207 -13.33 -17.11 -11.67
CA THR A 207 -13.68 -16.31 -10.48
C THR A 207 -13.87 -14.84 -10.85
N LEU A 208 -12.88 -14.23 -11.54
CA LEU A 208 -12.94 -12.84 -11.99
C LEU A 208 -14.12 -12.58 -12.95
N LYS A 209 -14.39 -13.48 -13.90
CA LYS A 209 -15.57 -13.40 -14.79
C LYS A 209 -16.89 -13.45 -14.00
N THR A 210 -16.93 -14.25 -12.95
CA THR A 210 -18.13 -14.38 -12.11
C THR A 210 -18.40 -13.09 -11.36
N ILE A 211 -17.39 -12.50 -10.73
CA ILE A 211 -17.48 -11.22 -10.01
C ILE A 211 -17.81 -10.09 -10.99
N ALA A 212 -17.16 -10.05 -12.16
CA ALA A 212 -17.43 -9.05 -13.20
C ALA A 212 -18.90 -9.05 -13.65
N ARG A 213 -19.49 -10.22 -13.82
CA ARG A 213 -20.87 -10.40 -14.31
C ARG A 213 -21.92 -10.21 -13.24
N LYS A 214 -21.69 -10.73 -12.03
CA LYS A 214 -22.69 -10.80 -10.94
C LYS A 214 -22.53 -9.70 -9.89
N GLY A 215 -21.48 -8.89 -9.98
CA GLY A 215 -21.17 -7.86 -9.00
C GLY A 215 -20.40 -8.38 -7.79
N PRO A 216 -20.05 -7.47 -6.85
CA PRO A 216 -19.19 -7.77 -5.70
C PRO A 216 -19.77 -8.81 -4.74
N ASP A 217 -21.08 -8.89 -4.60
CA ASP A 217 -21.74 -9.87 -3.72
C ASP A 217 -21.45 -11.32 -4.10
N ALA A 218 -21.10 -11.59 -5.37
CA ALA A 218 -20.72 -12.92 -5.81
C ALA A 218 -19.42 -13.44 -5.15
N PHE A 219 -18.59 -12.55 -4.61
CA PHE A 219 -17.40 -12.92 -3.84
C PHE A 219 -17.77 -13.32 -2.41
N TYR A 220 -18.69 -12.60 -1.78
CA TYR A 220 -19.06 -12.75 -0.37
C TYR A 220 -20.21 -13.73 -0.12
N LYS A 221 -20.90 -14.17 -1.18
CA LYS A 221 -22.05 -15.09 -1.11
C LYS A 221 -21.99 -16.12 -2.24
N GLY A 222 -22.54 -17.30 -1.99
CA GLY A 222 -22.64 -18.36 -2.98
C GLY A 222 -21.33 -19.09 -3.26
N ALA A 223 -21.09 -19.50 -4.51
CA ALA A 223 -20.03 -20.47 -4.84
C ALA A 223 -18.61 -20.02 -4.46
N ILE A 224 -18.25 -18.74 -4.67
CA ILE A 224 -16.91 -18.25 -4.32
C ILE A 224 -16.74 -18.21 -2.79
N ALA A 225 -17.76 -17.73 -2.06
CA ALA A 225 -17.72 -17.73 -0.60
C ALA A 225 -17.59 -19.15 -0.04
N ASN A 226 -18.32 -20.11 -0.59
CA ASN A 226 -18.17 -21.52 -0.20
C ASN A 226 -16.74 -22.03 -0.43
N GLN A 227 -16.14 -21.74 -1.60
CA GLN A 227 -14.75 -22.11 -1.88
C GLN A 227 -13.77 -21.50 -0.88
N ILE A 228 -13.98 -20.24 -0.44
CA ILE A 228 -13.14 -19.59 0.56
C ILE A 228 -13.28 -20.30 1.91
N VAL A 229 -14.51 -20.50 2.40
CA VAL A 229 -14.76 -21.15 3.69
C VAL A 229 -14.24 -22.59 3.69
N ASP A 230 -14.53 -23.36 2.63
CA ASP A 230 -14.04 -24.73 2.49
C ASP A 230 -12.50 -24.78 2.52
N ALA A 231 -11.83 -23.90 1.76
CA ALA A 231 -10.37 -23.85 1.72
C ALA A 231 -9.75 -23.50 3.09
N VAL A 232 -10.38 -22.58 3.84
CA VAL A 232 -9.95 -22.18 5.19
C VAL A 232 -10.17 -23.31 6.20
N THR A 233 -11.37 -23.90 6.22
CA THR A 233 -11.76 -24.84 7.27
C THR A 233 -11.24 -26.27 7.05
N THR A 234 -10.93 -26.63 5.79
CA THR A 234 -10.37 -27.95 5.43
C THR A 234 -8.88 -27.90 5.11
N SER A 235 -8.20 -26.78 5.39
CA SER A 235 -6.75 -26.65 5.17
C SER A 235 -5.99 -27.79 5.89
N LYS A 236 -5.08 -28.46 5.18
CA LYS A 236 -4.24 -29.52 5.74
C LYS A 236 -3.29 -29.02 6.83
N VAL A 237 -2.97 -27.73 6.79
CA VAL A 237 -2.13 -27.04 7.77
C VAL A 237 -3.00 -26.04 8.50
N SER A 238 -3.06 -26.11 9.83
CA SER A 238 -3.78 -25.18 10.70
C SER A 238 -5.16 -24.78 10.15
N PRO A 239 -6.17 -25.67 10.16
CA PRO A 239 -7.53 -25.31 9.72
C PRO A 239 -8.05 -24.09 10.45
N GLY A 240 -8.78 -23.23 9.73
CA GLY A 240 -9.39 -22.03 10.30
C GLY A 240 -10.87 -22.22 10.63
N ASP A 241 -11.49 -21.13 11.06
CA ASP A 241 -12.84 -21.12 11.61
C ASP A 241 -13.73 -20.04 10.97
N MET A 242 -13.31 -19.45 9.83
CA MET A 242 -14.11 -18.49 9.07
C MET A 242 -15.40 -19.12 8.57
N THR A 243 -16.50 -18.38 8.65
CA THR A 243 -17.83 -18.81 8.24
C THR A 243 -18.37 -18.03 7.05
N LEU A 244 -19.41 -18.55 6.42
CA LEU A 244 -20.17 -17.81 5.39
C LEU A 244 -20.81 -16.53 5.94
N ALA A 245 -21.16 -16.52 7.23
CA ALA A 245 -21.71 -15.35 7.89
C ALA A 245 -20.66 -14.23 8.02
N ASP A 246 -19.41 -14.56 8.32
CA ASP A 246 -18.30 -13.60 8.37
C ASP A 246 -18.10 -12.92 7.02
N LEU A 247 -18.06 -13.69 5.94
CA LEU A 247 -17.97 -13.16 4.58
C LEU A 247 -19.16 -12.28 4.23
N ALA A 248 -20.40 -12.75 4.47
CA ALA A 248 -21.62 -12.00 4.14
C ALA A 248 -21.76 -10.69 4.92
N ALA A 249 -21.23 -10.63 6.15
CA ALA A 249 -21.27 -9.46 7.03
C ALA A 249 -20.17 -8.43 6.73
N TYR A 250 -19.11 -8.79 5.98
CA TYR A 250 -17.99 -7.90 5.75
C TYR A 250 -18.40 -6.60 5.02
N LYS A 251 -17.90 -5.47 5.53
CA LYS A 251 -18.07 -4.14 4.95
C LYS A 251 -16.72 -3.42 4.95
N ALA A 252 -16.41 -2.74 3.85
CA ALA A 252 -15.37 -1.71 3.87
C ALA A 252 -15.89 -0.47 4.64
N VAL A 253 -14.98 0.38 5.11
CA VAL A 253 -15.35 1.54 5.93
C VAL A 253 -14.77 2.80 5.29
N GLU A 254 -15.64 3.73 4.95
CA GLU A 254 -15.23 5.10 4.61
C GLU A 254 -14.87 5.84 5.89
N GLN A 255 -13.74 6.54 5.90
CA GLN A 255 -13.26 7.28 7.06
C GLN A 255 -12.45 8.51 6.63
N ASN A 256 -12.33 9.49 7.54
CA ASN A 256 -11.54 10.68 7.28
C ASN A 256 -10.05 10.35 7.21
N ALA A 257 -9.32 11.05 6.33
CA ALA A 257 -7.87 10.98 6.30
C ALA A 257 -7.26 11.63 7.55
N VAL A 258 -6.08 11.15 7.95
CA VAL A 258 -5.24 11.83 8.95
C VAL A 258 -4.30 12.77 8.22
N CYS A 259 -4.36 14.05 8.57
CA CYS A 259 -3.57 15.10 7.95
C CYS A 259 -2.80 15.90 8.99
N ALA A 260 -1.58 16.34 8.66
CA ALA A 260 -0.83 17.31 9.44
C ALA A 260 0.03 18.20 8.53
N PRO A 261 0.36 19.43 8.97
CA PRO A 261 1.30 20.29 8.26
C PRO A 261 2.74 19.75 8.40
N TYR A 262 3.53 19.93 7.37
CA TYR A 262 4.98 19.73 7.36
C TYR A 262 5.63 20.76 6.46
N ARG A 263 6.52 21.60 6.98
CA ARG A 263 7.09 22.75 6.26
C ARG A 263 5.97 23.66 5.74
N VAL A 264 5.84 23.72 4.42
CA VAL A 264 4.83 24.53 3.70
C VAL A 264 3.72 23.68 3.10
N TYR A 265 3.75 22.38 3.36
CA TYR A 265 2.84 21.40 2.79
C TYR A 265 1.84 20.88 3.81
N VAL A 266 0.76 20.28 3.33
CA VAL A 266 -0.13 19.44 4.13
C VAL A 266 0.00 18.01 3.62
N ILE A 267 0.28 17.08 4.53
CA ILE A 267 0.45 15.66 4.20
C ILE A 267 -0.70 14.89 4.82
N CYS A 268 -1.37 14.09 4.02
CA CYS A 268 -2.54 13.32 4.41
C CYS A 268 -2.37 11.84 4.05
N GLY A 269 -2.95 10.96 4.85
CA GLY A 269 -2.96 9.53 4.54
C GLY A 269 -4.01 8.77 5.33
N MET A 270 -3.92 7.45 5.29
CA MET A 270 -4.92 6.54 5.87
C MET A 270 -4.92 6.59 7.40
N ALA A 271 -6.11 6.71 7.98
CA ALA A 271 -6.32 6.64 9.44
C ALA A 271 -6.18 5.20 9.99
N PRO A 272 -6.08 5.02 11.32
CA PRO A 272 -6.10 3.70 11.94
C PRO A 272 -7.33 2.85 11.48
N PRO A 273 -7.15 1.53 11.35
CA PRO A 273 -6.07 0.68 11.86
C PRO A 273 -4.77 0.76 11.06
N SER A 274 -4.64 1.61 10.03
CA SER A 274 -3.32 1.94 9.51
C SER A 274 -2.57 2.83 10.48
N SER A 275 -1.35 2.45 10.83
CA SER A 275 -0.42 3.31 11.56
C SER A 275 0.35 4.24 10.63
N GLY A 276 0.23 4.02 9.30
CA GLY A 276 1.10 4.64 8.30
C GLY A 276 1.12 6.15 8.39
N ALA A 277 -0.03 6.81 8.20
CA ALA A 277 -0.08 8.27 8.19
C ALA A 277 0.36 8.86 9.54
N THR A 278 -0.20 8.38 10.67
CA THR A 278 0.13 8.92 12.00
C THR A 278 1.63 8.82 12.27
N THR A 279 2.27 7.67 11.99
CA THR A 279 3.70 7.48 12.26
C THR A 279 4.58 8.28 11.30
N VAL A 280 4.24 8.36 10.00
CA VAL A 280 4.94 9.23 9.03
C VAL A 280 4.90 10.68 9.48
N LEU A 281 3.72 11.18 9.87
CA LEU A 281 3.52 12.56 10.31
C LEU A 281 4.23 12.85 11.64
N GLN A 282 4.29 11.89 12.58
CA GLN A 282 5.09 12.02 13.78
C GLN A 282 6.59 12.13 13.47
N ILE A 283 7.12 11.27 12.59
CA ILE A 283 8.54 11.34 12.19
C ILE A 283 8.83 12.70 11.57
N LEU A 284 8.03 13.14 10.61
CA LEU A 284 8.22 14.41 9.91
C LEU A 284 8.12 15.60 10.87
N GLY A 285 7.07 15.66 11.71
CA GLY A 285 6.93 16.71 12.71
C GLY A 285 8.09 16.75 13.71
N THR A 286 8.57 15.58 14.15
CA THR A 286 9.68 15.47 15.10
C THR A 286 11.00 15.98 14.53
N ILE A 287 11.26 15.81 13.22
CA ILE A 287 12.47 16.31 12.56
C ILE A 287 12.34 17.73 12.00
N GLU A 288 11.15 18.34 12.03
CA GLU A 288 10.88 19.62 11.38
C GLU A 288 11.75 20.77 11.92
N GLN A 289 12.17 20.73 13.18
CA GLN A 289 13.07 21.72 13.76
C GLN A 289 14.49 21.72 13.15
N PHE A 290 14.89 20.64 12.47
CA PHE A 290 16.23 20.52 11.89
C PHE A 290 16.23 20.94 10.41
N ASP A 291 17.28 21.67 10.01
CA ASP A 291 17.46 22.06 8.60
C ASP A 291 18.11 20.92 7.79
N LEU A 292 17.28 19.93 7.44
CA LEU A 292 17.74 18.80 6.61
C LEU A 292 18.19 19.25 5.22
N LYS A 293 17.63 20.36 4.70
CA LYS A 293 18.02 20.92 3.41
C LYS A 293 19.48 21.40 3.44
N ALA A 294 19.88 22.11 4.49
CA ALA A 294 21.25 22.58 4.65
C ALA A 294 22.24 21.43 4.90
N LEU A 295 21.85 20.39 5.66
CA LEU A 295 22.67 19.20 5.88
C LEU A 295 22.83 18.38 4.59
N GLY A 296 21.77 18.21 3.84
CA GLY A 296 21.76 17.43 2.61
C GLY A 296 21.68 15.91 2.83
N LYS A 297 21.40 15.19 1.74
CA LYS A 297 21.21 13.73 1.73
C LYS A 297 22.49 12.92 1.98
N ASP A 298 23.64 13.54 1.77
CA ASP A 298 24.94 12.88 1.88
C ASP A 298 25.60 13.04 3.25
N ASP A 299 25.03 13.83 4.16
CA ASP A 299 25.52 13.96 5.52
C ASP A 299 24.97 12.82 6.41
N ALA A 300 25.86 12.10 7.10
CA ALA A 300 25.48 11.06 8.06
C ALA A 300 24.56 11.61 9.17
N LYS A 301 24.70 12.90 9.53
CA LYS A 301 23.86 13.56 10.52
C LYS A 301 22.39 13.62 10.11
N SER A 302 22.08 13.82 8.81
CA SER A 302 20.70 13.76 8.32
C SER A 302 20.06 12.42 8.65
N TRP A 303 20.74 11.33 8.38
CA TRP A 303 20.25 9.98 8.62
C TRP A 303 20.21 9.59 10.10
N HIS A 304 21.13 10.13 10.90
CA HIS A 304 21.10 10.02 12.36
C HIS A 304 19.83 10.66 12.94
N LEU A 305 19.51 11.89 12.54
CA LEU A 305 18.31 12.61 12.99
C LEU A 305 17.03 11.87 12.58
N ILE A 306 16.93 11.45 11.32
CA ILE A 306 15.81 10.67 10.79
C ILE A 306 15.67 9.34 11.56
N GLY A 307 16.77 8.67 11.84
CA GLY A 307 16.79 7.40 12.59
C GLY A 307 16.31 7.54 14.04
N GLN A 308 16.62 8.65 14.73
CA GLN A 308 16.10 8.92 16.07
C GLN A 308 14.60 9.22 16.06
N ALA A 309 14.15 10.08 15.13
CA ALA A 309 12.73 10.40 14.98
C ALA A 309 11.90 9.14 14.66
N MET A 310 12.44 8.26 13.79
CA MET A 310 11.84 6.95 13.51
C MET A 310 11.64 6.15 14.79
N GLN A 311 12.69 5.98 15.62
CA GLN A 311 12.60 5.17 16.83
C GLN A 311 11.57 5.72 17.82
N LEU A 312 11.50 7.03 18.00
CA LEU A 312 10.50 7.70 18.85
C LEU A 312 9.07 7.43 18.34
N ALA A 313 8.82 7.62 17.05
CA ALA A 313 7.49 7.43 16.48
C ALA A 313 7.05 5.95 16.48
N TYR A 314 7.98 5.01 16.25
CA TYR A 314 7.67 3.59 16.34
C TYR A 314 7.39 3.12 17.77
N ALA A 315 8.02 3.72 18.79
CA ALA A 315 7.69 3.45 20.18
C ALA A 315 6.24 3.83 20.49
N ASP A 316 5.81 5.00 20.05
CA ASP A 316 4.43 5.46 20.18
C ASP A 316 3.45 4.59 19.39
N ARG A 317 3.83 4.19 18.15
CA ARG A 317 3.06 3.28 17.31
C ARG A 317 2.74 1.96 18.04
N GLU A 318 3.75 1.32 18.58
CA GLU A 318 3.59 0.02 19.27
C GLU A 318 2.78 0.11 20.57
N ALA A 319 2.70 1.29 21.18
CA ALA A 319 1.93 1.52 22.39
C ALA A 319 0.45 1.85 22.10
N TYR A 320 0.17 2.66 21.07
CA TYR A 320 -1.12 3.33 20.97
C TYR A 320 -1.95 2.98 19.75
N LEU A 321 -1.32 2.54 18.62
CA LEU A 321 -2.04 2.35 17.38
C LEU A 321 -2.65 0.95 17.26
N ALA A 322 -3.94 0.90 16.90
CA ALA A 322 -4.73 -0.31 16.69
C ALA A 322 -6.04 0.05 15.98
N ASP A 323 -7.01 -0.87 15.93
CA ASP A 323 -8.35 -0.62 15.38
C ASP A 323 -9.16 0.31 16.30
N PRO A 324 -9.52 1.53 15.86
CA PRO A 324 -10.24 2.50 16.67
C PRO A 324 -11.68 2.10 16.99
N ALA A 325 -12.23 1.11 16.31
CA ALA A 325 -13.54 0.55 16.66
C ALA A 325 -13.51 -0.26 17.97
N PHE A 326 -12.33 -0.66 18.45
CA PHE A 326 -12.13 -1.51 19.63
C PHE A 326 -11.34 -0.83 20.74
N VAL A 327 -10.51 0.15 20.41
CA VAL A 327 -9.67 0.85 21.38
C VAL A 327 -9.61 2.35 21.08
N ASP A 328 -9.55 3.18 22.12
CA ASP A 328 -9.27 4.60 21.95
C ASP A 328 -7.87 4.79 21.39
N VAL A 329 -7.76 5.29 20.19
CA VAL A 329 -6.48 5.61 19.54
C VAL A 329 -6.30 7.13 19.58
N PRO A 330 -5.31 7.68 20.31
CA PRO A 330 -5.16 9.12 20.51
C PRO A 330 -4.47 9.79 19.31
N VAL A 331 -5.05 9.71 18.11
CA VAL A 331 -4.44 10.25 16.87
C VAL A 331 -4.15 11.74 17.01
N GLU A 332 -5.12 12.52 17.49
CA GLU A 332 -4.96 13.97 17.69
C GLU A 332 -3.84 14.28 18.68
N GLY A 333 -3.77 13.53 19.80
CA GLY A 333 -2.72 13.68 20.79
C GLY A 333 -1.33 13.30 20.28
N LEU A 334 -1.24 12.23 19.46
CA LEU A 334 0.01 11.81 18.82
C LEU A 334 0.55 12.85 17.81
N LEU A 335 -0.33 13.67 17.25
CA LEU A 335 0.00 14.73 16.29
C LEU A 335 -0.11 16.15 16.89
N ASP A 336 -0.38 16.25 18.20
CA ASP A 336 -0.41 17.54 18.90
C ASP A 336 0.95 18.23 18.83
N ARG A 337 0.97 19.52 18.53
CA ARG A 337 2.21 20.28 18.35
C ARG A 337 3.09 20.32 19.59
N SER A 338 2.51 20.42 20.77
CA SER A 338 3.27 20.44 22.04
C SER A 338 3.89 19.06 22.29
N TYR A 339 3.15 18.00 22.04
CA TYR A 339 3.64 16.64 22.14
C TYR A 339 4.77 16.35 21.13
N ILE A 340 4.58 16.74 19.88
CA ILE A 340 5.64 16.61 18.85
C ILE A 340 6.89 17.39 19.25
N ALA A 341 6.77 18.60 19.81
CA ALA A 341 7.89 19.39 20.31
C ALA A 341 8.61 18.68 21.48
N GLU A 342 7.87 18.06 22.40
CA GLU A 342 8.43 17.25 23.48
C GLU A 342 9.24 16.07 22.92
N ARG A 343 8.67 15.33 21.95
CA ARG A 343 9.37 14.22 21.29
C ARG A 343 10.60 14.70 20.53
N SER A 344 10.50 15.82 19.84
CA SER A 344 11.60 16.46 19.10
C SER A 344 12.75 16.87 20.01
N ALA A 345 12.46 17.39 21.21
CA ALA A 345 13.47 17.75 22.20
C ALA A 345 14.28 16.55 22.75
N MET A 346 13.79 15.33 22.54
CA MET A 346 14.55 14.12 22.90
C MET A 346 15.64 13.78 21.90
N ILE A 347 15.64 14.36 20.71
CA ILE A 347 16.66 14.12 19.68
C ILE A 347 17.93 14.94 20.01
N ASP A 348 19.03 14.24 20.20
CA ASP A 348 20.36 14.86 20.29
C ASP A 348 21.05 14.82 18.93
N PRO A 349 21.39 15.97 18.33
CA PRO A 349 22.03 16.03 17.02
C PRO A 349 23.44 15.44 16.96
N MET A 350 24.05 15.16 18.11
CA MET A 350 25.44 14.68 18.21
C MET A 350 25.55 13.28 18.82
N LYS A 351 24.47 12.76 19.42
CA LYS A 351 24.53 11.47 20.12
C LYS A 351 23.20 10.74 20.08
N ALA A 352 23.21 9.47 19.72
CA ALA A 352 22.06 8.60 19.83
C ALA A 352 21.71 8.31 21.31
N ARG A 353 20.43 8.21 21.62
CA ARG A 353 19.96 7.79 22.94
C ARG A 353 20.18 6.30 23.15
N ALA A 354 20.25 5.91 24.40
CA ALA A 354 20.31 4.49 24.78
C ALA A 354 18.95 3.79 24.56
N ASP A 355 17.84 4.54 24.71
CA ASP A 355 16.46 4.05 24.56
C ASP A 355 15.54 5.13 23.95
N TYR A 356 14.44 4.68 23.42
CA TYR A 356 13.39 5.51 22.80
C TYR A 356 12.03 5.03 23.30
N PRO A 357 11.63 5.42 24.54
CA PRO A 357 10.38 5.00 25.12
C PRO A 357 9.19 5.66 24.41
N ALA A 358 8.02 5.02 24.46
CA ALA A 358 6.76 5.69 24.14
C ALA A 358 6.53 6.89 25.05
N GLY A 359 5.96 7.96 24.50
CA GLY A 359 5.60 9.14 25.28
C GLY A 359 4.18 9.02 25.85
N ASN A 360 3.65 10.16 26.35
CA ASN A 360 2.29 10.25 26.87
C ASN A 360 1.50 11.32 26.08
N PRO A 361 1.01 10.98 24.88
CA PRO A 361 0.29 11.95 24.06
C PRO A 361 -1.02 12.38 24.75
N PRO A 362 -1.47 13.64 24.60
CA PRO A 362 -2.73 14.11 25.14
C PRO A 362 -3.90 13.17 24.81
N GLY A 363 -4.76 12.91 25.77
CA GLY A 363 -5.90 12.00 25.63
C GLY A 363 -5.57 10.50 25.61
N ALA A 364 -4.30 10.12 25.69
CA ALA A 364 -3.92 8.73 25.76
C ALA A 364 -4.30 8.11 27.11
N LYS A 365 -4.81 6.87 27.05
CA LYS A 365 -4.92 6.01 28.24
C LYS A 365 -3.60 5.25 28.44
N PRO A 366 -3.18 4.95 29.67
CA PRO A 366 -2.00 4.13 29.93
C PRO A 366 -2.08 2.81 29.15
N ARG A 367 -1.03 2.47 28.40
CA ARG A 367 -0.95 1.24 27.60
C ARG A 367 0.45 0.68 27.66
N THR A 368 0.52 -0.63 27.43
CA THR A 368 1.78 -1.35 27.33
C THR A 368 2.11 -1.59 25.87
N ALA A 369 3.28 -1.13 25.43
CA ALA A 369 3.77 -1.37 24.07
C ALA A 369 3.97 -2.86 23.83
N ALA A 370 3.46 -3.35 22.69
CA ALA A 370 3.60 -4.73 22.27
C ALA A 370 3.86 -4.80 20.77
N ILE A 371 4.93 -5.51 20.39
CA ILE A 371 5.40 -5.58 19.00
C ILE A 371 4.46 -6.43 18.16
N SER A 372 3.97 -5.89 17.05
CA SER A 372 3.27 -6.63 16.00
C SER A 372 4.24 -7.24 14.98
N GLY A 373 3.81 -8.29 14.27
CA GLY A 373 4.66 -9.17 13.44
C GLY A 373 4.58 -8.95 11.93
N GLU A 374 4.40 -7.74 11.41
CA GLU A 374 4.21 -7.47 9.97
C GLU A 374 5.37 -7.94 9.07
N ARG A 375 5.06 -8.50 7.89
CA ARG A 375 6.00 -9.10 6.91
C ARG A 375 5.88 -8.47 5.51
N TYR A 376 6.44 -9.12 4.44
CA TYR A 376 6.80 -8.48 3.16
C TYR A 376 5.88 -8.77 1.97
N GLY A 377 4.61 -9.05 2.12
CA GLY A 377 3.70 -9.40 1.03
C GLY A 377 2.69 -8.32 0.70
N THR A 378 3.13 -7.15 0.26
CA THR A 378 2.30 -5.98 -0.04
C THR A 378 2.66 -5.41 -1.42
N THR A 379 1.75 -4.68 -2.03
CA THR A 379 1.97 -3.89 -3.23
C THR A 379 1.34 -2.50 -3.10
N HIS A 380 1.91 -1.54 -3.82
CA HIS A 380 1.37 -0.18 -3.92
C HIS A 380 1.22 0.24 -5.38
N PHE A 381 0.19 1.03 -5.67
CA PHE A 381 -0.08 1.58 -6.99
C PHE A 381 -0.87 2.88 -6.89
N ALA A 382 -0.67 3.75 -7.87
CA ALA A 382 -1.33 5.04 -7.94
C ALA A 382 -1.77 5.35 -9.38
N ALA A 383 -2.87 6.07 -9.50
CA ALA A 383 -3.35 6.59 -10.76
C ALA A 383 -3.81 8.03 -10.63
N VAL A 384 -3.57 8.81 -11.69
CA VAL A 384 -4.15 10.14 -11.88
C VAL A 384 -4.92 10.14 -13.19
N ASP A 385 -6.19 10.56 -13.17
CA ASP A 385 -6.98 10.65 -14.39
C ASP A 385 -6.81 12.02 -15.11
N ALA A 386 -7.38 12.14 -16.29
CA ALA A 386 -7.29 13.35 -17.12
C ALA A 386 -7.94 14.61 -16.48
N ASN A 387 -8.68 14.46 -15.39
CA ASN A 387 -9.26 15.57 -14.62
C ASN A 387 -8.40 15.93 -13.40
N GLY A 388 -7.31 15.19 -13.14
CA GLY A 388 -6.45 15.40 -11.99
C GLY A 388 -6.90 14.67 -10.72
N ASN A 389 -7.95 13.84 -10.78
CA ASN A 389 -8.34 13.01 -9.65
C ASN A 389 -7.26 11.95 -9.40
N ILE A 390 -7.03 11.63 -8.14
CA ILE A 390 -6.00 10.68 -7.71
C ILE A 390 -6.68 9.49 -7.03
N ALA A 391 -6.22 8.27 -7.36
CA ALA A 391 -6.48 7.07 -6.59
C ALA A 391 -5.14 6.44 -6.20
N ASN A 392 -4.88 6.36 -4.90
CA ASN A 392 -3.61 5.95 -4.31
C ASN A 392 -3.88 4.80 -3.35
N MET A 393 -3.50 3.57 -3.73
CA MET A 393 -3.91 2.35 -3.03
C MET A 393 -2.72 1.47 -2.65
N THR A 394 -2.75 0.97 -1.43
CA THR A 394 -1.87 -0.12 -0.96
C THR A 394 -2.72 -1.34 -0.65
N SER A 395 -2.34 -2.50 -1.19
CA SER A 395 -3.05 -3.77 -1.07
C SER A 395 -2.11 -4.89 -0.62
N THR A 396 -2.61 -5.84 0.14
CA THR A 396 -1.80 -6.91 0.76
C THR A 396 -2.56 -8.23 0.86
N ILE A 397 -1.81 -9.31 1.03
CA ILE A 397 -2.23 -10.58 1.59
C ILE A 397 -1.32 -10.97 2.78
N GLU A 398 -0.55 -10.03 3.29
CA GLU A 398 0.44 -10.02 4.37
C GLU A 398 1.77 -10.70 3.99
N SER A 399 1.94 -12.01 4.14
CA SER A 399 3.16 -12.73 3.80
C SER A 399 3.24 -13.10 2.31
N VAL A 400 4.42 -13.57 1.90
CA VAL A 400 4.65 -14.08 0.53
C VAL A 400 3.70 -15.23 0.23
N PHE A 401 2.76 -15.05 -0.70
CA PHE A 401 1.62 -15.92 -1.01
C PHE A 401 0.63 -16.11 0.16
N GLY A 402 0.50 -15.10 1.03
CA GLY A 402 -0.43 -15.14 2.14
C GLY A 402 -0.25 -16.36 3.03
N ASN A 403 -1.35 -16.99 3.41
CA ASN A 403 -1.36 -18.21 4.20
C ASN A 403 -1.12 -19.50 3.39
N GLN A 404 -0.74 -19.41 2.11
CA GLN A 404 -0.51 -20.49 1.14
C GLN A 404 -1.78 -21.21 0.67
N VAL A 405 -2.95 -20.90 1.22
CA VAL A 405 -4.23 -21.51 0.85
C VAL A 405 -4.78 -20.81 -0.39
N VAL A 406 -5.25 -21.59 -1.36
CA VAL A 406 -5.84 -21.09 -2.61
C VAL A 406 -7.32 -21.43 -2.65
N ALA A 407 -8.17 -20.42 -2.92
CA ALA A 407 -9.60 -20.57 -3.17
C ALA A 407 -9.93 -19.94 -4.54
N GLY A 408 -10.65 -20.65 -5.41
CA GLY A 408 -11.04 -20.11 -6.72
C GLY A 408 -9.89 -19.57 -7.59
N GLY A 409 -8.68 -20.06 -7.37
CA GLY A 409 -7.47 -19.68 -8.09
C GLY A 409 -6.69 -18.47 -7.51
N PHE A 410 -7.11 -17.87 -6.41
CA PHE A 410 -6.39 -16.79 -5.72
C PHE A 410 -5.94 -17.21 -4.33
N PHE A 411 -4.82 -16.64 -3.86
CA PHE A 411 -4.34 -16.86 -2.49
C PHE A 411 -5.19 -16.10 -1.47
N LEU A 412 -5.37 -16.70 -0.30
CA LEU A 412 -5.93 -16.07 0.88
C LEU A 412 -4.82 -15.44 1.73
N ASN A 413 -5.19 -14.39 2.45
CA ASN A 413 -4.29 -13.67 3.33
C ASN A 413 -3.98 -14.45 4.62
N ASN A 414 -2.88 -14.07 5.29
CA ASN A 414 -2.58 -14.45 6.66
C ASN A 414 -2.61 -13.22 7.59
N GLU A 415 -3.50 -12.29 7.33
CA GLU A 415 -3.51 -10.96 7.91
C GLU A 415 -3.70 -10.95 9.43
N LEU A 416 -4.30 -12.02 10.00
CA LEU A 416 -4.47 -12.11 11.45
C LEU A 416 -3.14 -12.25 12.20
N THR A 417 -2.04 -12.58 11.50
CA THR A 417 -0.69 -12.60 12.10
C THR A 417 -0.12 -11.19 12.34
N ASP A 418 -0.78 -10.14 11.87
CA ASP A 418 -0.45 -8.76 12.21
C ASP A 418 -0.98 -8.33 13.58
N PHE A 419 -1.88 -9.12 14.18
CA PHE A 419 -2.18 -8.96 15.60
C PHE A 419 -0.97 -9.29 16.48
N THR A 420 -0.95 -8.70 17.67
CA THR A 420 0.01 -9.10 18.71
C THR A 420 -0.39 -10.46 19.25
N PHE A 421 0.51 -11.43 19.20
CA PHE A 421 0.21 -12.83 19.56
C PHE A 421 -0.07 -13.01 21.07
N ALA A 422 0.68 -12.32 21.93
CA ALA A 422 0.36 -12.26 23.35
C ALA A 422 -0.78 -11.27 23.58
N PRO A 423 -1.96 -11.70 24.06
CA PRO A 423 -3.12 -10.81 24.24
C PRO A 423 -2.94 -9.80 25.37
N GLU A 424 -2.01 -10.08 26.28
CA GLU A 424 -1.71 -9.28 27.47
C GLU A 424 -0.19 -9.12 27.63
N LYS A 425 0.21 -8.03 28.26
CA LYS A 425 1.57 -7.79 28.70
C LYS A 425 1.54 -7.03 30.03
N ASP A 426 2.33 -7.45 31.00
CA ASP A 426 2.39 -6.88 32.34
C ASP A 426 1.01 -6.84 33.04
N GLY A 427 0.15 -7.85 32.79
CA GLY A 427 -1.20 -7.98 33.37
C GLY A 427 -2.25 -7.06 32.72
N ALA A 428 -1.93 -6.38 31.62
CA ALA A 428 -2.85 -5.51 30.91
C ALA A 428 -3.05 -5.96 29.45
N PRO A 429 -4.28 -5.81 28.88
CA PRO A 429 -4.55 -6.11 27.49
C PRO A 429 -3.75 -5.21 26.56
N VAL A 430 -3.12 -5.80 25.52
CA VAL A 430 -2.44 -5.01 24.46
C VAL A 430 -3.46 -4.44 23.47
N ALA A 431 -3.19 -3.25 22.94
CA ALA A 431 -4.11 -2.56 22.02
C ALA A 431 -4.43 -3.39 20.77
N ASN A 432 -3.41 -4.01 20.16
CA ASN A 432 -3.52 -4.80 18.92
C ASN A 432 -3.68 -6.31 19.19
N ARG A 433 -4.42 -6.73 20.23
CA ARG A 433 -4.78 -8.15 20.44
C ARG A 433 -5.89 -8.58 19.49
N VAL A 434 -6.00 -9.89 19.24
CA VAL A 434 -7.11 -10.48 18.49
C VAL A 434 -8.42 -10.28 19.23
N GLU A 435 -9.47 -9.83 18.52
CA GLU A 435 -10.85 -9.80 18.98
C GLU A 435 -11.80 -10.06 17.81
N PRO A 436 -13.00 -10.66 18.03
CA PRO A 436 -13.98 -10.93 16.95
C PRO A 436 -14.33 -9.66 16.16
N GLY A 437 -14.25 -9.73 14.84
CA GLY A 437 -14.55 -8.59 13.95
C GLY A 437 -13.52 -7.47 13.90
N LYS A 438 -12.48 -7.49 14.73
CA LYS A 438 -11.40 -6.50 14.77
C LYS A 438 -10.49 -6.59 13.55
N ARG A 439 -9.98 -5.44 13.11
CA ARG A 439 -8.96 -5.33 12.08
C ARG A 439 -7.57 -5.29 12.70
N PRO A 440 -6.61 -6.07 12.21
CA PRO A 440 -5.23 -5.99 12.70
C PRO A 440 -4.58 -4.67 12.29
N LEU A 441 -3.65 -4.19 13.13
CA LEU A 441 -2.80 -3.04 12.86
C LEU A 441 -2.08 -3.21 11.51
N SER A 442 -1.90 -2.11 10.78
CA SER A 442 -1.21 -2.09 9.49
C SER A 442 -0.19 -0.95 9.41
N SER A 443 0.87 -1.15 8.63
CA SER A 443 1.84 -0.10 8.26
C SER A 443 1.66 0.42 6.84
N MET A 444 0.64 -0.02 6.09
CA MET A 444 0.35 0.49 4.76
C MET A 444 0.07 1.99 4.83
N ALA A 445 0.80 2.78 4.05
CA ALA A 445 0.81 4.24 4.12
C ALA A 445 0.57 4.91 2.75
N PRO A 446 -0.60 4.72 2.11
CA PRO A 446 -0.96 5.53 0.95
C PRO A 446 -1.08 6.98 1.39
N THR A 447 -0.27 7.86 0.79
CA THR A 447 -0.08 9.25 1.22
C THR A 447 -0.29 10.20 0.06
N VAL A 448 -0.95 11.35 0.33
CA VAL A 448 -1.12 12.47 -0.61
C VAL A 448 -0.56 13.74 0.02
N VAL A 449 0.14 14.55 -0.76
CA VAL A 449 0.74 15.83 -0.35
C VAL A 449 0.08 16.97 -1.10
N PHE A 450 -0.27 18.00 -0.36
CA PHE A 450 -0.84 19.25 -0.85
C PHE A 450 0.15 20.41 -0.67
N ASP A 451 0.17 21.31 -1.63
CA ASP A 451 0.90 22.58 -1.53
C ASP A 451 0.15 23.62 -0.67
N ARG A 452 0.70 24.84 -0.61
CA ARG A 452 0.13 25.97 0.15
C ARG A 452 -1.27 26.37 -0.32
N ASP A 453 -1.56 26.11 -1.59
CA ASP A 453 -2.82 26.49 -2.23
C ASP A 453 -3.87 25.36 -2.13
N GLY A 454 -3.53 24.27 -1.43
CA GLY A 454 -4.39 23.09 -1.27
C GLY A 454 -4.44 22.20 -2.51
N LYS A 455 -3.53 22.37 -3.46
CA LYS A 455 -3.43 21.55 -4.65
C LYS A 455 -2.65 20.28 -4.36
N ALA A 456 -3.19 19.12 -4.74
CA ALA A 456 -2.47 17.88 -4.65
C ALA A 456 -1.27 17.88 -5.62
N ILE A 457 -0.07 17.64 -5.10
CA ILE A 457 1.19 17.69 -5.85
C ILE A 457 1.96 16.38 -5.87
N LEU A 458 1.66 15.45 -4.96
CA LEU A 458 2.36 14.17 -4.85
C LEU A 458 1.44 13.14 -4.23
N ALA A 459 1.40 11.93 -4.80
CA ALA A 459 0.78 10.78 -4.17
C ALA A 459 1.73 9.59 -4.27
N LEU A 460 1.91 8.87 -3.15
CA LEU A 460 2.88 7.79 -3.05
C LEU A 460 2.48 6.76 -1.99
N GLY A 461 3.15 5.63 -2.04
CA GLY A 461 3.13 4.59 -1.02
C GLY A 461 4.14 3.50 -1.36
N SER A 462 4.23 2.47 -0.56
CA SER A 462 5.22 1.42 -0.70
C SER A 462 4.70 0.06 -0.23
N ALA A 463 5.55 -0.95 -0.35
CA ALA A 463 5.39 -2.28 0.22
C ALA A 463 6.61 -2.62 1.11
N GLY A 464 6.43 -3.52 2.09
CA GLY A 464 7.55 -3.96 2.93
C GLY A 464 7.25 -4.09 4.43
N GLY A 465 6.00 -4.34 4.83
CA GLY A 465 5.59 -4.43 6.23
C GLY A 465 5.87 -3.12 6.97
N LYS A 466 6.39 -3.18 8.19
CA LYS A 466 6.72 -1.98 9.00
C LYS A 466 7.64 -0.99 8.29
N ARG A 467 8.48 -1.44 7.36
CA ARG A 467 9.41 -0.57 6.61
C ARG A 467 8.70 0.39 5.66
N ILE A 468 7.44 0.13 5.28
CA ILE A 468 6.63 1.00 4.41
C ILE A 468 6.65 2.45 4.90
N ILE A 469 6.51 2.65 6.21
CA ILE A 469 6.51 3.97 6.84
C ILE A 469 7.80 4.73 6.51
N MET A 470 8.95 4.05 6.63
CA MET A 470 10.25 4.67 6.32
C MET A 470 10.48 4.87 4.83
N HIS A 471 9.98 3.97 3.98
CA HIS A 471 10.04 4.13 2.53
C HIS A 471 9.28 5.40 2.08
N VAL A 472 8.10 5.62 2.64
CA VAL A 472 7.30 6.82 2.40
C VAL A 472 7.99 8.05 2.98
N THR A 473 8.40 7.99 4.25
CA THR A 473 9.07 9.11 4.96
C THR A 473 10.34 9.58 4.22
N LYS A 474 11.25 8.67 3.85
CA LYS A 474 12.49 9.04 3.16
C LYS A 474 12.22 9.66 1.78
N THR A 475 11.18 9.17 1.08
CA THR A 475 10.81 9.70 -0.23
C THR A 475 10.23 11.12 -0.08
N LEU A 476 9.38 11.35 0.94
CA LEU A 476 8.88 12.68 1.28
C LEU A 476 10.01 13.65 1.60
N ILE A 477 10.95 13.27 2.48
CA ILE A 477 12.14 14.08 2.80
C ILE A 477 12.97 14.35 1.55
N GLY A 478 13.15 13.33 0.70
CA GLY A 478 13.88 13.49 -0.57
C GLY A 478 13.28 14.56 -1.48
N VAL A 479 11.96 14.57 -1.63
CA VAL A 479 11.25 15.55 -2.47
C VAL A 479 11.14 16.91 -1.77
N LEU A 480 10.71 16.94 -0.50
CA LEU A 480 10.25 18.16 0.17
C LEU A 480 11.39 18.93 0.85
N ASP A 481 12.39 18.24 1.41
CA ASP A 481 13.55 18.88 2.07
C ASP A 481 14.77 18.94 1.15
N PHE A 482 15.17 17.80 0.55
CA PHE A 482 16.35 17.77 -0.30
C PHE A 482 16.11 18.31 -1.71
N GLY A 483 14.84 18.52 -2.12
CA GLY A 483 14.48 19.04 -3.44
C GLY A 483 14.84 18.12 -4.60
N LEU A 484 14.91 16.82 -4.38
CA LEU A 484 15.31 15.84 -5.38
C LEU A 484 14.17 15.59 -6.39
N PRO A 485 14.50 15.29 -7.65
CA PRO A 485 13.55 14.70 -8.58
C PRO A 485 12.93 13.41 -8.00
N LEU A 486 11.66 13.15 -8.29
CA LEU A 486 10.89 12.05 -7.71
C LEU A 486 11.63 10.70 -7.76
N LYS A 487 12.20 10.34 -8.91
CA LYS A 487 12.91 9.07 -9.09
C LYS A 487 14.16 8.97 -8.21
N GLU A 488 14.89 10.06 -8.04
CA GLU A 488 16.06 10.11 -7.15
C GLU A 488 15.64 10.02 -5.68
N ALA A 489 14.57 10.71 -5.29
CA ALA A 489 14.01 10.62 -3.94
C ALA A 489 13.56 9.19 -3.59
N ILE A 490 12.91 8.49 -4.53
CA ILE A 490 12.57 7.07 -4.39
C ILE A 490 13.83 6.22 -4.27
N GLY A 491 14.88 6.53 -5.03
CA GLY A 491 16.16 5.82 -5.05
C GLY A 491 17.05 6.04 -3.81
N LEU A 492 16.73 6.97 -2.91
CA LEU A 492 17.49 7.18 -1.68
C LEU A 492 17.63 5.88 -0.87
N PRO A 493 18.74 5.69 -0.13
CA PRO A 493 18.93 4.53 0.73
C PRO A 493 17.79 4.36 1.75
N ASN A 494 17.43 3.13 2.04
CA ASN A 494 16.48 2.82 3.11
C ASN A 494 17.22 2.67 4.44
N ILE A 495 16.58 3.09 5.54
CA ILE A 495 17.01 2.81 6.91
C ILE A 495 15.86 2.22 7.71
N PHE A 496 16.19 1.41 8.70
CA PHE A 496 15.20 0.84 9.62
C PHE A 496 15.86 0.42 10.93
N PHE A 497 15.20 0.62 12.07
CA PHE A 497 15.71 0.12 13.34
C PHE A 497 15.16 -1.29 13.62
N GLY A 498 16.05 -2.25 13.76
CA GLY A 498 15.68 -3.63 14.03
C GLY A 498 16.83 -4.42 14.63
N SER A 499 16.53 -5.46 15.40
CA SER A 499 17.53 -6.31 16.05
C SER A 499 18.58 -5.54 16.86
N GLY A 500 18.14 -4.43 17.50
CA GLY A 500 19.00 -3.61 18.36
C GLY A 500 20.01 -2.74 17.62
N ALA A 501 19.86 -2.52 16.32
CA ALA A 501 20.75 -1.69 15.50
C ALA A 501 19.96 -0.83 14.49
N LEU A 502 20.53 0.29 14.10
CA LEU A 502 20.10 1.00 12.90
C LEU A 502 20.60 0.21 11.68
N LEU A 503 19.67 -0.36 10.94
CA LEU A 503 19.95 -1.03 9.68
C LEU A 503 20.03 0.02 8.57
N VAL A 504 21.03 -0.09 7.74
CA VAL A 504 21.26 0.74 6.55
C VAL A 504 21.26 -0.17 5.33
N GLU A 505 20.54 0.21 4.29
CA GLU A 505 20.47 -0.60 3.07
C GLU A 505 21.86 -0.86 2.48
N GLU A 506 22.19 -2.15 2.34
CA GLU A 506 23.47 -2.58 1.78
C GLU A 506 23.64 -2.17 0.31
N ASN A 507 24.89 -2.11 -0.16
CA ASN A 507 25.22 -1.73 -1.53
C ASN A 507 24.77 -0.31 -1.94
N THR A 508 24.60 0.59 -0.94
CA THR A 508 24.25 2.00 -1.16
C THR A 508 25.37 2.95 -0.70
N PRO A 509 25.38 4.22 -1.16
CA PRO A 509 26.33 5.22 -0.65
C PRO A 509 26.26 5.42 0.86
N LEU A 510 25.08 5.23 1.48
CA LEU A 510 24.91 5.35 2.92
C LEU A 510 25.58 4.19 3.68
N ALA A 511 25.61 2.99 3.10
CA ALA A 511 26.31 1.85 3.69
C ALA A 511 27.82 2.10 3.82
N GLN A 512 28.40 2.95 2.97
CA GLN A 512 29.82 3.36 3.08
C GLN A 512 30.07 4.32 4.26
N LYS A 513 29.01 4.82 4.91
CA LYS A 513 29.05 5.76 6.03
C LYS A 513 28.67 5.13 7.38
N ILE A 514 28.66 3.80 7.46
CA ILE A 514 28.29 3.07 8.69
C ILE A 514 29.12 3.52 9.87
N ASP A 515 30.43 3.69 9.72
CA ASP A 515 31.32 4.15 10.81
C ASP A 515 30.97 5.57 11.27
N ALA A 516 30.67 6.48 10.32
CA ALA A 516 30.24 7.84 10.64
C ALA A 516 28.87 7.86 11.36
N LEU A 517 27.96 6.98 10.99
CA LEU A 517 26.69 6.81 11.69
C LEU A 517 26.86 6.17 13.08
N ALA A 518 27.75 5.19 13.20
CA ALA A 518 28.04 4.53 14.48
C ALA A 518 28.74 5.48 15.47
N ALA A 519 29.50 6.47 14.97
CA ALA A 519 30.15 7.49 15.80
C ALA A 519 29.16 8.32 16.62
N PHE A 520 27.86 8.36 16.24
CA PHE A 520 26.79 8.95 17.07
C PHE A 520 26.40 8.06 18.29
N GLY A 521 27.03 6.88 18.47
CA GLY A 521 26.90 6.08 19.68
C GLY A 521 25.81 5.00 19.63
N GLN A 522 25.28 4.64 18.46
CA GLN A 522 24.36 3.51 18.29
C GLN A 522 24.97 2.45 17.37
N PRO A 523 24.62 1.15 17.56
CA PRO A 523 25.00 0.12 16.62
C PRO A 523 24.40 0.37 15.25
N VAL A 524 25.20 0.28 14.19
CA VAL A 524 24.77 0.40 12.79
C VAL A 524 25.22 -0.83 12.02
N LYS A 525 24.34 -1.39 11.18
CA LYS A 525 24.62 -2.61 10.40
C LYS A 525 24.07 -2.48 8.99
N PRO A 526 24.71 -3.09 7.99
CA PRO A 526 24.08 -3.26 6.68
C PRO A 526 22.91 -4.24 6.78
N GLY A 527 21.91 -4.08 5.89
CA GLY A 527 20.78 -4.97 5.80
C GLY A 527 20.09 -4.92 4.45
N ASP A 528 19.42 -6.01 4.10
CA ASP A 528 18.51 -6.05 2.96
C ASP A 528 17.23 -5.29 3.34
N LEU A 529 17.10 -4.06 2.86
CA LEU A 529 16.00 -3.14 3.14
C LEU A 529 15.19 -2.80 1.89
N GLY A 530 15.08 -3.72 0.96
CA GLY A 530 14.37 -3.52 -0.30
C GLY A 530 12.99 -2.87 -0.15
N SER A 531 12.62 -2.01 -1.10
CA SER A 531 11.36 -1.28 -1.14
C SER A 531 10.65 -1.44 -2.49
N LYS A 532 9.37 -1.03 -2.57
CA LYS A 532 8.56 -1.00 -3.79
C LYS A 532 7.72 0.29 -3.80
N VAL A 533 8.39 1.43 -3.78
CA VAL A 533 7.69 2.72 -3.85
C VAL A 533 7.14 2.92 -5.26
N ASN A 534 5.87 3.32 -5.35
CA ASN A 534 5.28 3.84 -6.57
C ASN A 534 4.67 5.21 -6.25
N ALA A 535 4.91 6.19 -7.11
CA ALA A 535 4.50 7.55 -6.87
C ALA A 535 4.12 8.29 -8.14
N VAL A 536 3.23 9.28 -8.00
CA VAL A 536 2.91 10.26 -9.03
C VAL A 536 3.13 11.67 -8.47
N GLN A 537 3.74 12.54 -9.25
CA GLN A 537 4.06 13.92 -8.85
C GLN A 537 3.65 14.92 -9.92
N LEU A 538 3.13 16.05 -9.50
CA LEU A 538 2.85 17.18 -10.39
C LEU A 538 4.10 18.06 -10.51
N VAL A 539 4.67 18.12 -11.71
CA VAL A 539 5.86 18.92 -12.03
C VAL A 539 5.53 19.81 -13.24
N ASP A 540 5.71 21.10 -13.11
CA ASP A 540 5.43 22.09 -14.18
C ASP A 540 4.03 21.93 -14.82
N GLY A 541 3.03 21.64 -13.99
CA GLY A 541 1.64 21.46 -14.41
C GLY A 541 1.33 20.11 -15.08
N LYS A 542 2.28 19.17 -15.12
CA LYS A 542 2.10 17.82 -15.67
C LYS A 542 2.32 16.76 -14.61
N TRP A 543 1.46 15.76 -14.61
CA TRP A 543 1.67 14.58 -13.79
C TRP A 543 2.74 13.68 -14.40
N ILE A 544 3.72 13.31 -13.59
CA ILE A 544 4.72 12.28 -13.87
C ILE A 544 4.53 11.10 -12.92
N GLY A 545 5.02 9.94 -13.28
CA GLY A 545 5.03 8.77 -12.41
C GLY A 545 6.44 8.20 -12.33
N ALA A 546 6.75 7.59 -11.19
CA ALA A 546 7.99 6.87 -10.99
C ALA A 546 7.78 5.62 -10.13
N ALA A 547 8.56 4.59 -10.41
CA ALA A 547 8.59 3.34 -9.66
C ALA A 547 9.97 3.12 -9.03
N ASP A 548 10.00 2.34 -7.95
CA ASP A 548 11.21 2.01 -7.22
C ASP A 548 12.18 1.20 -8.09
N PRO A 549 13.45 1.63 -8.22
CA PRO A 549 14.45 0.89 -9.00
C PRO A 549 14.81 -0.48 -8.40
N ARG A 550 14.38 -0.78 -7.16
CA ARG A 550 14.55 -2.08 -6.50
C ARG A 550 13.45 -3.07 -6.86
N SER A 551 12.44 -2.63 -7.60
CA SER A 551 11.29 -3.43 -8.04
C SER A 551 11.22 -3.47 -9.58
N GLU A 552 10.34 -4.31 -10.10
CA GLU A 552 10.03 -4.35 -11.54
C GLU A 552 8.95 -3.32 -11.92
N GLY A 553 8.64 -2.40 -11.01
CA GLY A 553 7.60 -1.39 -11.17
C GLY A 553 7.86 -0.47 -12.36
N THR A 554 6.77 0.07 -12.90
CA THR A 554 6.80 1.01 -14.02
C THR A 554 5.78 2.13 -13.85
N ALA A 555 5.94 3.19 -14.63
CA ALA A 555 4.94 4.23 -14.77
C ALA A 555 4.61 4.47 -16.26
N MET A 556 3.33 4.63 -16.56
CA MET A 556 2.82 4.89 -17.91
C MET A 556 1.94 6.14 -17.92
N ALA A 557 2.13 6.98 -18.94
CA ALA A 557 1.25 8.10 -19.24
C ALA A 557 0.29 7.77 -20.37
N VAL A 558 -0.87 8.41 -20.33
CA VAL A 558 -1.89 8.38 -21.38
C VAL A 558 -2.07 9.80 -21.90
N ASP A 559 -1.65 10.05 -23.15
CA ASP A 559 -1.73 11.38 -23.74
C ASP A 559 -3.17 11.80 -24.10
N GLY A 560 -3.35 13.06 -24.47
CA GLY A 560 -4.65 13.61 -24.89
C GLY A 560 -5.27 12.91 -26.11
N LYS A 561 -4.50 12.11 -26.85
CA LYS A 561 -4.96 11.24 -27.95
C LYS A 561 -5.20 9.81 -27.51
N ARG A 562 -5.19 9.55 -26.19
CA ARG A 562 -5.38 8.24 -25.56
C ARG A 562 -4.33 7.17 -25.89
N ARG A 563 -3.12 7.60 -26.25
CA ARG A 563 -1.99 6.70 -26.53
C ARG A 563 -1.20 6.48 -25.24
N LEU A 564 -0.77 5.23 -25.05
CA LEU A 564 0.03 4.78 -23.92
C LEU A 564 1.51 5.10 -24.18
N ARG A 565 2.20 5.64 -23.18
CA ARG A 565 3.63 5.91 -23.22
C ARG A 565 4.28 5.46 -21.92
N LEU A 566 5.29 4.62 -22.00
CA LEU A 566 6.15 4.29 -20.85
C LEU A 566 6.94 5.55 -20.45
N ILE A 567 6.88 5.95 -19.20
CA ILE A 567 7.56 7.15 -18.68
C ILE A 567 8.61 6.81 -17.62
N ASP A 568 8.52 5.66 -16.98
CA ASP A 568 9.53 5.15 -16.07
C ASP A 568 9.51 3.61 -16.02
N GLY A 569 10.68 3.01 -15.80
CA GLY A 569 10.90 1.56 -15.72
C GLY A 569 11.69 1.00 -16.89
N GLY A 570 12.21 -0.23 -16.74
CA GLY A 570 12.97 -0.95 -17.75
C GLY A 570 12.14 -1.37 -18.97
N THR A 571 12.80 -1.85 -20.01
CA THR A 571 12.17 -2.47 -21.18
C THR A 571 11.26 -3.62 -20.75
N ILE A 572 10.03 -3.62 -21.23
CA ILE A 572 9.10 -4.74 -21.06
C ILE A 572 9.59 -5.89 -21.95
N GLU A 573 10.46 -6.75 -21.42
CA GLU A 573 10.82 -7.99 -22.11
C GLU A 573 9.58 -8.88 -22.22
N GLY A 574 9.15 -9.18 -23.43
CA GLY A 574 8.05 -10.11 -23.70
C GLY A 574 6.70 -9.52 -24.13
N SER A 575 6.57 -8.21 -24.32
CA SER A 575 5.43 -7.65 -25.05
C SER A 575 5.74 -7.62 -26.54
N ALA A 576 5.15 -8.55 -27.31
CA ALA A 576 5.09 -8.37 -28.77
C ALA A 576 4.48 -7.00 -29.07
N PRO A 577 5.00 -6.24 -30.07
CA PRO A 577 4.43 -4.96 -30.43
C PRO A 577 2.95 -5.18 -30.80
N SER A 578 2.05 -4.54 -30.05
CA SER A 578 0.64 -4.54 -30.39
C SER A 578 0.51 -3.90 -31.77
N ALA A 579 0.01 -4.67 -32.73
CA ALA A 579 -0.40 -4.16 -34.02
C ALA A 579 -1.25 -2.89 -33.80
N SER A 580 -0.89 -1.85 -34.50
CA SER A 580 -1.66 -0.62 -34.63
C SER A 580 -3.12 -0.96 -34.91
N VAL A 581 -3.99 -0.60 -34.00
CA VAL A 581 -5.43 -0.62 -34.25
C VAL A 581 -5.72 0.63 -35.06
N HIS A 582 -5.99 0.43 -36.34
CA HIS A 582 -6.64 1.40 -37.23
C HIS A 582 -8.12 1.58 -36.84
#